data_f1eb52b3be784f78d8653c387922870b
#
_entry.id   f1eb52b3be784f78d8653c387922870b
#
_cell.length_a   1.000
_cell.length_b   1.000
_cell.length_c   1.000
_cell.angle_alpha   90.00
_cell.angle_beta   90.00
_cell.angle_gamma   90.00
#
_symmetry.space_group_name_H-M   'P 1'
#
loop_
_entity.id
_entity.type
_entity.pdbx_description
1 polymer ?
#
loop_
_entity_poly.entity_id
_entity_poly.type
_entity_poly.pdbx_seq_one_letter_code
_entity_poly.pdbx_strand_id
1 'polypeptide(L)'
;MRNTFNVLFYIKKNAPLRNGNVPIMGRITINGERTQFSTRLSVAPEHWDVGMGRVAGRSNAAGRINEQLSNIHYHIERCYNKLFYEQSFVTPMMVKEMYFGANLRQETVLAFFRQHNEEFNRMVRISRSKATYYKYRCVCKHLANYIWDKYDRKDLMFKELNREFLTGFHAYIANEAGYKKNTIWIYMIALKHILMLARSKGYMDKDIFANYKLQSEFVTRNYLT
;
A
#
# COMPACT_ATOMS: atom_id res chain seq x y z
N MET A 1 28.84 -8.04 18.77
CA MET A 1 29.20 -6.95 17.80
C MET A 1 28.16 -5.85 17.90
N ARG A 2 28.56 -4.58 17.99
CA ARG A 2 27.60 -3.47 17.98
C ARG A 2 27.09 -3.29 16.54
N ASN A 3 25.83 -3.56 16.30
CA ASN A 3 25.22 -3.24 15.00
C ASN A 3 25.15 -1.72 14.84
N THR A 4 25.84 -1.19 13.85
CA THR A 4 25.81 0.24 13.54
C THR A 4 24.80 0.49 12.43
N PHE A 5 23.80 1.33 12.69
CA PHE A 5 22.83 1.79 11.72
C PHE A 5 22.88 3.31 11.63
N ASN A 6 22.97 3.85 10.42
CA ASN A 6 22.97 5.30 10.19
C ASN A 6 22.28 5.65 8.85
N VAL A 7 21.54 6.75 8.86
CA VAL A 7 20.92 7.35 7.66
C VAL A 7 21.45 8.77 7.52
N LEU A 8 22.08 9.07 6.41
CA LEU A 8 22.68 10.38 6.10
C LEU A 8 22.02 10.96 4.83
N PHE A 9 21.75 12.27 4.84
CA PHE A 9 21.36 13.02 3.65
C PHE A 9 22.49 13.91 3.15
N TYR A 10 22.60 14.05 1.82
CA TYR A 10 23.62 14.86 1.17
C TYR A 10 23.12 15.33 -0.21
N ILE A 11 23.72 16.39 -0.74
CA ILE A 11 23.39 16.92 -2.07
C ILE A 11 24.31 16.38 -3.14
N LYS A 12 23.78 16.12 -4.33
CA LYS A 12 24.55 15.67 -5.51
C LYS A 12 24.88 16.87 -6.39
N LYS A 13 25.96 17.61 -6.06
CA LYS A 13 26.37 18.85 -6.74
C LYS A 13 26.69 18.69 -8.23
N ASN A 14 27.13 17.50 -8.64
CA ASN A 14 27.50 17.20 -10.03
C ASN A 14 26.32 16.83 -10.94
N ALA A 15 25.07 16.98 -10.48
CA ALA A 15 23.87 16.69 -11.25
C ALA A 15 22.80 17.76 -11.02
N PRO A 16 23.06 19.04 -11.39
CA PRO A 16 22.09 20.11 -11.21
C PRO A 16 20.85 19.89 -12.10
N LEU A 17 19.71 20.28 -11.58
CA LEU A 17 18.45 20.31 -12.30
C LEU A 17 18.36 21.58 -13.18
N ARG A 18 17.42 21.61 -14.11
CA ARG A 18 17.21 22.76 -15.01
C ARG A 18 16.96 24.11 -14.30
N ASN A 19 16.47 24.06 -13.06
CA ASN A 19 16.21 25.24 -12.21
C ASN A 19 17.40 25.63 -11.31
N GLY A 20 18.59 25.05 -11.49
CA GLY A 20 19.78 25.31 -10.69
C GLY A 20 19.83 24.57 -9.35
N ASN A 21 18.73 23.95 -8.90
CA ASN A 21 18.74 23.14 -7.69
C ASN A 21 19.51 21.84 -7.90
N VAL A 22 19.98 21.25 -6.81
CA VAL A 22 20.63 19.94 -6.82
C VAL A 22 19.80 18.91 -6.06
N PRO A 23 19.79 17.63 -6.52
CA PRO A 23 19.06 16.58 -5.83
C PRO A 23 19.62 16.29 -4.45
N ILE A 24 18.72 16.05 -3.48
CA ILE A 24 19.06 15.52 -2.16
C ILE A 24 19.03 14.00 -2.23
N MET A 25 20.12 13.36 -1.86
CA MET A 25 20.28 11.91 -1.81
C MET A 25 20.28 11.43 -0.35
N GLY A 26 19.80 10.23 -0.12
CA GLY A 26 19.94 9.52 1.14
C GLY A 26 20.92 8.36 1.02
N ARG A 27 21.61 8.05 2.12
CA ARG A 27 22.52 6.91 2.25
C ARG A 27 22.21 6.15 3.53
N ILE A 28 21.96 4.86 3.41
CA ILE A 28 21.80 3.93 4.53
C ILE A 28 23.12 3.21 4.72
N THR A 29 23.63 3.17 5.92
CA THR A 29 24.86 2.45 6.30
C THR A 29 24.55 1.49 7.44
N ILE A 30 24.90 0.21 7.30
CA ILE A 30 24.77 -0.82 8.33
C ILE A 30 26.05 -1.63 8.36
N ASN A 31 26.71 -1.70 9.51
CA ASN A 31 27.94 -2.48 9.71
C ASN A 31 29.04 -2.19 8.65
N GLY A 32 29.14 -0.93 8.19
CA GLY A 32 30.11 -0.50 7.17
C GLY A 32 29.64 -0.65 5.71
N GLU A 33 28.65 -1.49 5.43
CA GLU A 33 28.01 -1.56 4.11
C GLU A 33 27.13 -0.35 3.85
N ARG A 34 26.97 0.05 2.57
CA ARG A 34 26.24 1.26 2.18
C ARG A 34 25.35 1.04 0.98
N THR A 35 24.16 1.65 1.01
CA THR A 35 23.31 1.83 -0.19
C THR A 35 22.83 3.26 -0.29
N GLN A 36 22.53 3.72 -1.51
CA GLN A 36 22.08 5.08 -1.78
C GLN A 36 20.68 5.07 -2.41
N PHE A 37 19.93 6.16 -2.20
CA PHE A 37 18.62 6.35 -2.80
C PHE A 37 18.36 7.85 -3.05
N SER A 38 17.46 8.14 -3.98
CA SER A 38 16.96 9.49 -4.22
C SER A 38 15.81 9.80 -3.26
N THR A 39 15.86 10.97 -2.61
CA THR A 39 14.74 11.47 -1.81
C THR A 39 13.64 12.10 -2.66
N ARG A 40 13.92 12.37 -3.95
CA ARG A 40 13.08 13.17 -4.88
C ARG A 40 12.92 14.63 -4.45
N LEU A 41 13.70 15.10 -3.49
CA LEU A 41 13.79 16.48 -3.06
C LEU A 41 14.99 17.14 -3.71
N SER A 42 14.93 18.46 -3.84
CA SER A 42 16.05 19.25 -4.35
C SER A 42 16.15 20.58 -3.60
N VAL A 43 17.33 21.16 -3.59
CA VAL A 43 17.61 22.42 -2.90
C VAL A 43 18.68 23.19 -3.65
N ALA A 44 18.70 24.51 -3.52
CA ALA A 44 19.81 25.35 -4.01
C ALA A 44 21.07 25.01 -3.20
N PRO A 45 22.25 24.77 -3.84
CA PRO A 45 23.45 24.29 -3.19
C PRO A 45 23.91 25.15 -2.01
N GLU A 46 23.72 26.46 -2.10
CA GLU A 46 24.07 27.45 -1.07
C GLU A 46 23.24 27.35 0.21
N HIS A 47 22.06 26.75 0.13
CA HIS A 47 21.17 26.56 1.28
C HIS A 47 21.38 25.21 1.98
N TRP A 48 22.36 24.41 1.57
CA TRP A 48 22.59 23.11 2.17
C TRP A 48 23.67 23.15 3.25
N ASP A 49 23.29 22.82 4.48
CA ASP A 49 24.24 22.59 5.57
C ASP A 49 24.78 21.16 5.50
N VAL A 50 26.05 21.03 5.13
CA VAL A 50 26.72 19.74 4.97
C VAL A 50 26.92 19.04 6.32
N GLY A 51 27.20 19.81 7.40
CA GLY A 51 27.44 19.27 8.74
C GLY A 51 26.17 18.66 9.34
N MET A 52 25.05 19.33 9.17
CA MET A 52 23.75 18.87 9.67
C MET A 52 23.04 17.90 8.70
N GLY A 53 23.43 17.86 7.43
CA GLY A 53 22.71 17.10 6.41
C GLY A 53 21.26 17.59 6.20
N ARG A 54 21.06 18.92 6.26
CA ARG A 54 19.76 19.59 6.25
C ARG A 54 19.82 20.90 5.46
N VAL A 55 18.63 21.44 5.13
CA VAL A 55 18.54 22.78 4.53
C VAL A 55 18.71 23.83 5.61
N ALA A 56 19.62 24.77 5.39
CA ALA A 56 19.87 25.89 6.29
C ALA A 56 18.77 26.96 6.21
N GLY A 57 18.65 27.75 7.29
CA GLY A 57 17.70 28.85 7.36
C GLY A 57 16.32 28.48 7.94
N ARG A 58 15.50 29.52 8.13
CA ARG A 58 14.17 29.42 8.77
C ARG A 58 13.01 29.68 7.81
N SER A 59 13.26 29.62 6.51
CA SER A 59 12.19 29.82 5.51
C SER A 59 11.18 28.66 5.56
N ASN A 60 9.91 28.93 5.20
CA ASN A 60 8.89 27.89 5.11
C ASN A 60 9.28 26.76 4.14
N ALA A 61 10.02 27.08 3.07
CA ALA A 61 10.52 26.08 2.12
C ALA A 61 11.57 25.17 2.79
N ALA A 62 12.53 25.73 3.54
CA ALA A 62 13.52 24.97 4.30
C ALA A 62 12.84 24.06 5.34
N GLY A 63 11.86 24.59 6.07
CA GLY A 63 11.08 23.83 7.05
C GLY A 63 10.39 22.62 6.42
N ARG A 64 9.69 22.79 5.30
CA ARG A 64 9.00 21.70 4.58
C ARG A 64 9.97 20.61 4.10
N ILE A 65 11.11 21.00 3.52
CA ILE A 65 12.10 20.00 3.06
C ILE A 65 12.68 19.24 4.25
N ASN A 66 13.01 19.93 5.34
CA ASN A 66 13.58 19.31 6.54
C ASN A 66 12.57 18.37 7.24
N GLU A 67 11.30 18.72 7.25
CA GLU A 67 10.22 17.84 7.73
C GLU A 67 10.12 16.57 6.88
N GLN A 68 10.14 16.69 5.55
CA GLN A 68 10.13 15.55 4.64
C GLN A 68 11.36 14.65 4.83
N LEU A 69 12.55 15.22 5.02
CA LEU A 69 13.75 14.44 5.33
C LEU A 69 13.64 13.72 6.67
N SER A 70 13.04 14.35 7.67
CA SER A 70 12.79 13.70 8.97
C SER A 70 11.80 12.54 8.85
N ASN A 71 10.75 12.70 8.07
CA ASN A 71 9.78 11.64 7.79
C ASN A 71 10.44 10.46 7.05
N ILE A 72 11.29 10.73 6.05
CA ILE A 72 12.06 9.69 5.34
C ILE A 72 12.97 8.94 6.33
N HIS A 73 13.69 9.65 7.17
CA HIS A 73 14.57 9.05 8.19
C HIS A 73 13.78 8.12 9.11
N TYR A 74 12.67 8.61 9.67
CA TYR A 74 11.80 7.86 10.57
C TYR A 74 11.26 6.56 9.92
N HIS A 75 10.81 6.63 8.67
CA HIS A 75 10.30 5.45 7.98
C HIS A 75 11.39 4.42 7.67
N ILE A 76 12.60 4.86 7.31
CA ILE A 76 13.75 3.98 7.10
C ILE A 76 14.16 3.30 8.41
N GLU A 77 14.19 4.05 9.52
CA GLU A 77 14.47 3.51 10.85
C GLU A 77 13.44 2.45 11.27
N ARG A 78 12.15 2.69 11.02
CA ARG A 78 11.10 1.67 11.24
C ARG A 78 11.31 0.41 10.41
N CYS A 79 11.71 0.55 9.14
CA CYS A 79 12.03 -0.60 8.29
C CYS A 79 13.22 -1.38 8.85
N TYR A 80 14.28 -0.69 9.27
CA TYR A 80 15.44 -1.32 9.91
C TYR A 80 15.05 -2.07 11.18
N ASN A 81 14.34 -1.43 12.10
CA ASN A 81 13.91 -2.04 13.35
C ASN A 81 13.05 -3.29 13.10
N LYS A 82 12.10 -3.24 12.15
CA LYS A 82 11.28 -4.40 11.80
C LYS A 82 12.13 -5.55 11.28
N LEU A 83 13.03 -5.32 10.33
CA LEU A 83 13.93 -6.33 9.80
C LEU A 83 14.85 -6.89 10.88
N PHE A 84 15.34 -6.05 11.78
CA PHE A 84 16.22 -6.44 12.88
C PHE A 84 15.57 -7.41 13.86
N TYR A 85 14.25 -7.27 14.10
CA TYR A 85 13.49 -8.21 14.94
C TYR A 85 13.07 -9.50 14.23
N GLU A 86 12.89 -9.44 12.90
CA GLU A 86 12.37 -10.57 12.14
C GLU A 86 13.48 -11.44 11.51
N GLN A 87 14.73 -10.94 11.40
CA GLN A 87 15.80 -11.60 10.65
C GLN A 87 17.11 -11.66 11.42
N SER A 88 17.90 -12.72 11.17
CA SER A 88 19.20 -12.93 11.81
C SER A 88 20.27 -11.93 11.38
N PHE A 89 20.12 -11.31 10.22
CA PHE A 89 21.01 -10.26 9.71
C PHE A 89 20.23 -9.26 8.87
N VAL A 90 20.69 -8.01 8.84
CA VAL A 90 20.06 -6.93 8.08
C VAL A 90 21.12 -6.22 7.25
N THR A 91 20.88 -6.08 5.94
CA THR A 91 21.73 -5.30 5.03
C THR A 91 21.08 -3.97 4.65
N PRO A 92 21.87 -2.95 4.25
CA PRO A 92 21.32 -1.67 3.78
C PRO A 92 20.39 -1.83 2.58
N MET A 93 20.64 -2.83 1.72
CA MET A 93 19.79 -3.11 0.57
C MET A 93 18.41 -3.62 0.99
N MET A 94 18.34 -4.54 1.97
CA MET A 94 17.08 -5.05 2.50
C MET A 94 16.22 -3.92 3.11
N VAL A 95 16.83 -3.01 3.84
CA VAL A 95 16.14 -1.83 4.40
C VAL A 95 15.63 -0.91 3.29
N LYS A 96 16.47 -0.66 2.27
CA LYS A 96 16.09 0.12 1.10
C LYS A 96 14.93 -0.53 0.33
N GLU A 97 15.00 -1.83 0.06
CA GLU A 97 13.94 -2.57 -0.62
C GLU A 97 12.64 -2.58 0.19
N MET A 98 12.71 -2.75 1.49
CA MET A 98 11.56 -2.65 2.37
C MET A 98 10.97 -1.23 2.37
N TYR A 99 11.80 -0.19 2.49
CA TYR A 99 11.35 1.20 2.47
C TYR A 99 10.71 1.57 1.13
N PHE A 100 11.36 1.25 0.01
CA PHE A 100 10.83 1.50 -1.32
C PHE A 100 9.75 0.49 -1.70
N GLY A 101 9.85 -0.75 -1.28
CA GLY A 101 8.83 -1.78 -1.47
C GLY A 101 7.56 -1.47 -0.69
N ALA A 102 7.66 -0.94 0.52
CA ALA A 102 6.51 -0.41 1.26
C ALA A 102 5.91 0.86 0.60
N ASN A 103 6.75 1.67 -0.06
CA ASN A 103 6.31 2.86 -0.81
C ASN A 103 5.97 2.57 -2.30
N LEU A 104 6.55 1.50 -2.89
CA LEU A 104 6.25 1.06 -4.27
C LEU A 104 5.13 0.02 -4.32
N ARG A 105 4.85 -0.67 -3.22
CA ARG A 105 3.61 -1.40 -3.03
C ARG A 105 2.51 -0.43 -2.59
N GLN A 106 2.24 0.56 -3.42
CA GLN A 106 0.88 1.02 -3.59
C GLN A 106 0.15 -0.17 -4.23
N GLU A 107 -0.02 -1.24 -3.45
CA GLU A 107 -0.80 -2.37 -3.94
C GLU A 107 -2.17 -1.83 -4.27
N THR A 108 -2.49 -1.96 -5.54
CA THR A 108 -3.79 -1.63 -6.04
C THR A 108 -4.77 -2.72 -5.61
N VAL A 109 -6.01 -2.36 -5.53
CA VAL A 109 -7.08 -3.22 -4.99
C VAL A 109 -7.18 -4.54 -5.76
N LEU A 110 -7.15 -4.48 -7.09
CA LEU A 110 -7.27 -5.68 -7.92
C LEU A 110 -6.00 -6.51 -7.93
N ALA A 111 -4.81 -5.89 -7.91
CA ALA A 111 -3.55 -6.63 -7.81
C ALA A 111 -3.50 -7.44 -6.52
N PHE A 112 -3.83 -6.83 -5.39
CA PHE A 112 -3.92 -7.50 -4.09
C PHE A 112 -4.97 -8.63 -4.11
N PHE A 113 -6.15 -8.38 -4.67
CA PHE A 113 -7.22 -9.38 -4.74
C PHE A 113 -6.82 -10.57 -5.62
N ARG A 114 -6.14 -10.33 -6.74
CA ARG A 114 -5.63 -11.40 -7.62
C ARG A 114 -4.58 -12.24 -6.90
N GLN A 115 -3.62 -11.60 -6.22
CA GLN A 115 -2.62 -12.31 -5.42
C GLN A 115 -3.29 -13.19 -4.35
N HIS A 116 -4.25 -12.64 -3.59
CA HIS A 116 -5.02 -13.43 -2.62
C HIS A 116 -5.69 -14.65 -3.29
N ASN A 117 -6.29 -14.46 -4.47
CA ASN A 117 -6.96 -15.55 -5.18
C ASN A 117 -5.98 -16.64 -5.63
N GLU A 118 -4.77 -16.28 -6.04
CA GLU A 118 -3.71 -17.24 -6.39
C GLU A 118 -3.25 -18.03 -5.17
N GLU A 119 -2.99 -17.35 -4.05
CA GLU A 119 -2.63 -17.98 -2.78
C GLU A 119 -3.75 -18.91 -2.30
N PHE A 120 -4.99 -18.46 -2.37
CA PHE A 120 -6.17 -19.25 -2.00
C PHE A 120 -6.31 -20.50 -2.89
N ASN A 121 -6.08 -20.36 -4.20
CA ASN A 121 -6.17 -21.47 -5.16
C ASN A 121 -5.13 -22.57 -4.90
N ARG A 122 -3.92 -22.21 -4.46
CA ARG A 122 -2.88 -23.19 -4.06
C ARG A 122 -3.32 -24.05 -2.87
N MET A 123 -4.21 -23.52 -2.02
CA MET A 123 -4.73 -24.23 -0.84
C MET A 123 -6.04 -24.99 -1.13
N VAL A 124 -6.59 -24.87 -2.34
CA VAL A 124 -7.78 -25.64 -2.75
C VAL A 124 -7.44 -27.13 -2.76
N ARG A 125 -8.32 -27.96 -2.21
CA ARG A 125 -8.16 -29.41 -1.93
C ARG A 125 -7.28 -29.78 -0.74
N ILE A 126 -6.52 -28.82 -0.16
CA ILE A 126 -5.75 -29.05 1.07
C ILE A 126 -6.58 -28.62 2.27
N SER A 127 -6.96 -27.36 2.32
CA SER A 127 -7.69 -26.75 3.44
C SER A 127 -8.78 -25.77 3.01
N ARG A 128 -8.98 -25.57 1.70
CA ARG A 128 -9.91 -24.58 1.15
C ARG A 128 -10.88 -25.18 0.14
N SER A 129 -12.11 -24.66 0.13
CA SER A 129 -13.17 -25.09 -0.80
C SER A 129 -13.01 -24.45 -2.18
N LYS A 130 -13.19 -25.27 -3.23
CA LYS A 130 -13.22 -24.81 -4.62
C LYS A 130 -14.36 -23.81 -4.86
N ALA A 131 -15.52 -24.00 -4.23
CA ALA A 131 -16.65 -23.07 -4.32
C ALA A 131 -16.31 -21.69 -3.76
N THR A 132 -15.58 -21.63 -2.64
CA THR A 132 -15.11 -20.36 -2.06
C THR A 132 -14.09 -19.66 -2.98
N TYR A 133 -13.19 -20.41 -3.61
CA TYR A 133 -12.28 -19.85 -4.61
C TYR A 133 -13.02 -19.21 -5.78
N TYR A 134 -14.01 -19.91 -6.34
CA TYR A 134 -14.82 -19.35 -7.43
C TYR A 134 -15.58 -18.09 -7.03
N LYS A 135 -16.10 -18.03 -5.80
CA LYS A 135 -16.73 -16.83 -5.25
C LYS A 135 -15.76 -15.63 -5.27
N TYR A 136 -14.56 -15.77 -4.72
CA TYR A 136 -13.57 -14.69 -4.72
C TYR A 136 -13.15 -14.27 -6.13
N ARG A 137 -12.98 -15.23 -7.04
CA ARG A 137 -12.66 -14.94 -8.45
C ARG A 137 -13.78 -14.15 -9.13
N CYS A 138 -15.04 -14.50 -8.87
CA CYS A 138 -16.22 -13.80 -9.40
C CYS A 138 -16.28 -12.35 -8.89
N VAL A 139 -16.11 -12.16 -7.58
CA VAL A 139 -16.10 -10.83 -6.95
C VAL A 139 -14.97 -9.97 -7.53
N CYS A 140 -13.79 -10.51 -7.70
CA CYS A 140 -12.65 -9.81 -8.29
C CYS A 140 -12.94 -9.37 -9.74
N LYS A 141 -13.60 -10.22 -10.54
CA LYS A 141 -14.02 -9.89 -11.91
C LYS A 141 -15.04 -8.75 -11.93
N HIS A 142 -16.09 -8.81 -11.11
CA HIS A 142 -17.08 -7.73 -11.02
C HIS A 142 -16.49 -6.43 -10.53
N LEU A 143 -15.55 -6.49 -9.58
CA LEU A 143 -14.85 -5.32 -9.09
C LEU A 143 -13.99 -4.67 -10.19
N ALA A 144 -13.33 -5.48 -11.03
CA ALA A 144 -12.56 -4.98 -12.16
C ALA A 144 -13.45 -4.28 -13.21
N ASN A 145 -14.58 -4.88 -13.54
CA ASN A 145 -15.54 -4.28 -14.46
C ASN A 145 -16.09 -2.96 -13.89
N TYR A 146 -16.51 -2.94 -12.62
CA TYR A 146 -17.00 -1.73 -11.98
C TYR A 146 -15.97 -0.61 -11.96
N ILE A 147 -14.69 -0.92 -11.68
CA ILE A 147 -13.61 0.06 -11.70
C ILE A 147 -13.42 0.61 -13.13
N TRP A 148 -13.48 -0.25 -14.12
CA TRP A 148 -13.38 0.15 -15.50
C TRP A 148 -14.55 1.05 -15.93
N ASP A 149 -15.78 0.61 -15.67
CA ASP A 149 -17.00 1.29 -16.13
C ASP A 149 -17.20 2.65 -15.45
N LYS A 150 -16.90 2.75 -14.15
CA LYS A 150 -17.14 3.98 -13.39
C LYS A 150 -15.98 4.95 -13.39
N TYR A 151 -14.73 4.46 -13.42
CA TYR A 151 -13.54 5.29 -13.22
C TYR A 151 -12.65 5.36 -14.47
N ASP A 152 -12.95 4.59 -15.52
CA ASP A 152 -12.12 4.47 -16.75
C ASP A 152 -10.65 4.13 -16.40
N ARG A 153 -10.46 3.23 -15.42
CA ARG A 153 -9.13 2.85 -14.91
C ARG A 153 -9.00 1.34 -14.80
N LYS A 154 -7.76 0.86 -14.99
CA LYS A 154 -7.45 -0.58 -14.88
C LYS A 154 -7.43 -1.08 -13.44
N ASP A 155 -7.20 -0.20 -12.47
CA ASP A 155 -7.14 -0.49 -11.05
C ASP A 155 -7.19 0.78 -10.21
N LEU A 156 -7.44 0.67 -8.89
CA LEU A 156 -7.47 1.76 -7.92
C LEU A 156 -6.50 1.48 -6.76
N MET A 157 -5.96 2.55 -6.15
CA MET A 157 -5.18 2.43 -4.94
C MET A 157 -6.11 2.29 -3.73
N PHE A 158 -5.69 1.56 -2.68
CA PHE A 158 -6.49 1.42 -1.46
C PHE A 158 -6.87 2.75 -0.79
N LYS A 159 -6.01 3.77 -0.89
CA LYS A 159 -6.28 5.11 -0.32
C LYS A 159 -7.42 5.86 -1.03
N GLU A 160 -7.77 5.46 -2.27
CA GLU A 160 -8.85 6.07 -3.04
C GLU A 160 -10.21 5.47 -2.69
N LEU A 161 -10.21 4.32 -1.99
CA LEU A 161 -11.45 3.68 -1.57
C LEU A 161 -12.13 4.48 -0.45
N ASN A 162 -13.40 4.73 -0.65
CA ASN A 162 -14.25 5.41 0.30
C ASN A 162 -15.63 4.73 0.38
N ARG A 163 -16.53 5.29 1.18
CA ARG A 163 -17.88 4.75 1.32
C ARG A 163 -18.69 4.85 0.04
N GLU A 164 -18.47 5.89 -0.75
CA GLU A 164 -19.14 6.08 -2.03
C GLU A 164 -18.75 4.99 -3.03
N PHE A 165 -17.48 4.60 -3.07
CA PHE A 165 -17.01 3.46 -3.84
C PHE A 165 -17.78 2.17 -3.45
N LEU A 166 -17.92 1.93 -2.14
CA LEU A 166 -18.58 0.75 -1.62
C LEU A 166 -20.08 0.69 -1.99
N THR A 167 -20.80 1.82 -1.84
CA THR A 167 -22.20 1.92 -2.23
C THR A 167 -22.38 1.82 -3.73
N GLY A 168 -21.49 2.41 -4.51
CA GLY A 168 -21.51 2.29 -5.97
C GLY A 168 -21.26 0.87 -6.45
N PHE A 169 -20.31 0.15 -5.87
CA PHE A 169 -20.09 -1.26 -6.21
C PHE A 169 -21.27 -2.14 -5.82
N HIS A 170 -21.91 -1.88 -4.67
CA HIS A 170 -23.13 -2.58 -4.28
C HIS A 170 -24.28 -2.37 -5.31
N ALA A 171 -24.50 -1.11 -5.71
CA ALA A 171 -25.50 -0.78 -6.72
C ALA A 171 -25.18 -1.41 -8.09
N TYR A 172 -23.90 -1.41 -8.49
CA TYR A 172 -23.43 -2.06 -9.71
C TYR A 172 -23.77 -3.56 -9.73
N ILE A 173 -23.48 -4.28 -8.64
CA ILE A 173 -23.78 -5.72 -8.56
C ILE A 173 -25.30 -5.96 -8.61
N ALA A 174 -26.10 -5.09 -8.01
CA ALA A 174 -27.55 -5.22 -7.98
C ALA A 174 -28.18 -4.94 -9.35
N ASN A 175 -27.78 -3.88 -10.02
CA ASN A 175 -28.44 -3.37 -11.23
C ASN A 175 -27.81 -3.92 -12.51
N GLU A 176 -26.49 -3.78 -12.66
CA GLU A 176 -25.79 -4.16 -13.89
C GLU A 176 -25.56 -5.68 -14.00
N ALA A 177 -25.21 -6.31 -12.87
CA ALA A 177 -24.96 -7.74 -12.83
C ALA A 177 -26.23 -8.57 -12.52
N GLY A 178 -27.34 -7.93 -12.13
CA GLY A 178 -28.65 -8.54 -11.94
C GLY A 178 -28.72 -9.60 -10.84
N TYR A 179 -27.88 -9.54 -9.81
CA TYR A 179 -27.83 -10.53 -8.75
C TYR A 179 -28.92 -10.31 -7.68
N LYS A 180 -29.46 -11.44 -7.14
CA LYS A 180 -30.38 -11.42 -5.99
C LYS A 180 -29.67 -10.98 -4.70
N LYS A 181 -30.40 -10.42 -3.74
CA LYS A 181 -29.90 -9.85 -2.48
C LYS A 181 -28.92 -10.74 -1.73
N ASN A 182 -29.20 -12.05 -1.62
CA ASN A 182 -28.30 -12.98 -0.92
C ASN A 182 -26.96 -13.18 -1.64
N THR A 183 -26.94 -13.14 -2.98
CA THR A 183 -25.70 -13.20 -3.76
C THR A 183 -24.89 -11.92 -3.58
N ILE A 184 -25.56 -10.76 -3.60
CA ILE A 184 -24.95 -9.46 -3.34
C ILE A 184 -24.33 -9.44 -1.95
N TRP A 185 -25.08 -9.89 -0.94
CA TRP A 185 -24.59 -10.01 0.43
C TRP A 185 -23.31 -10.86 0.52
N ILE A 186 -23.30 -12.05 -0.11
CA ILE A 186 -22.14 -12.95 -0.15
C ILE A 186 -20.92 -12.26 -0.82
N TYR A 187 -21.15 -11.50 -1.90
CA TYR A 187 -20.09 -10.81 -2.63
C TYR A 187 -19.51 -9.64 -1.82
N MET A 188 -20.37 -8.87 -1.16
CA MET A 188 -19.96 -7.78 -0.29
C MET A 188 -19.19 -8.28 0.94
N ILE A 189 -19.58 -9.42 1.54
CA ILE A 189 -18.81 -10.07 2.62
C ILE A 189 -17.45 -10.53 2.12
N ALA A 190 -17.35 -11.06 0.91
CA ALA A 190 -16.05 -11.44 0.34
C ALA A 190 -15.15 -10.21 0.10
N LEU A 191 -15.69 -9.11 -0.43
CA LEU A 191 -14.96 -7.85 -0.57
C LEU A 191 -14.52 -7.31 0.80
N LYS A 192 -15.41 -7.30 1.80
CA LYS A 192 -15.08 -6.89 3.18
C LYS A 192 -13.90 -7.66 3.72
N HIS A 193 -13.87 -8.98 3.54
CA HIS A 193 -12.75 -9.82 4.00
C HIS A 193 -11.42 -9.42 3.33
N ILE A 194 -11.43 -9.17 2.01
CA ILE A 194 -10.23 -8.73 1.29
C ILE A 194 -9.72 -7.38 1.81
N LEU A 195 -10.62 -6.42 2.05
CA LEU A 195 -10.23 -5.10 2.56
C LEU A 195 -9.76 -5.18 4.03
N MET A 196 -10.32 -6.07 4.84
CA MET A 196 -9.80 -6.34 6.18
C MET A 196 -8.38 -6.92 6.14
N LEU A 197 -8.09 -7.85 5.23
CA LEU A 197 -6.74 -8.38 5.02
C LEU A 197 -5.77 -7.29 4.53
N ALA A 198 -6.20 -6.43 3.61
CA ALA A 198 -5.40 -5.30 3.16
C ALA A 198 -5.09 -4.34 4.31
N ARG A 199 -6.08 -4.06 5.17
CA ARG A 199 -5.89 -3.23 6.36
C ARG A 199 -4.93 -3.85 7.36
N SER A 200 -5.03 -5.15 7.65
CA SER A 200 -4.11 -5.84 8.55
C SER A 200 -2.66 -5.86 8.05
N LYS A 201 -2.46 -5.76 6.72
CA LYS A 201 -1.14 -5.62 6.07
C LYS A 201 -0.67 -4.16 5.94
N GLY A 202 -1.46 -3.18 6.40
CA GLY A 202 -1.10 -1.76 6.39
C GLY A 202 -1.28 -1.04 5.05
N TYR A 203 -2.05 -1.59 4.10
CA TYR A 203 -2.32 -0.93 2.80
C TYR A 203 -3.41 0.13 2.89
N MET A 204 -4.23 0.10 3.92
CA MET A 204 -5.26 1.11 4.20
C MET A 204 -5.47 1.27 5.72
N ASP A 205 -5.73 2.50 6.14
CA ASP A 205 -5.96 2.82 7.55
C ASP A 205 -7.45 2.78 7.91
N LYS A 206 -8.29 3.25 6.99
CA LYS A 206 -9.74 3.42 7.20
C LYS A 206 -10.50 2.12 6.94
N ASP A 207 -11.44 1.79 7.82
CA ASP A 207 -12.45 0.76 7.57
C ASP A 207 -13.65 1.38 6.86
N ILE A 208 -13.72 1.23 5.54
CA ILE A 208 -14.84 1.76 4.74
C ILE A 208 -16.14 0.98 4.94
N PHE A 209 -16.08 -0.22 5.55
CA PHE A 209 -17.25 -0.98 5.96
C PHE A 209 -17.77 -0.60 7.36
N ALA A 210 -17.07 0.27 8.09
CA ALA A 210 -17.56 0.75 9.38
C ALA A 210 -18.98 1.33 9.20
N ASN A 211 -19.92 0.85 10.00
CA ASN A 211 -21.35 1.24 9.93
C ASN A 211 -22.05 0.91 8.59
N TYR A 212 -21.46 0.06 7.73
CA TYR A 212 -22.12 -0.42 6.51
C TYR A 212 -22.95 -1.67 6.82
N LYS A 213 -24.28 -1.52 6.85
CA LYS A 213 -25.19 -2.62 7.15
C LYS A 213 -25.35 -3.51 5.91
N LEU A 214 -24.89 -4.74 6.01
CA LEU A 214 -25.13 -5.80 5.03
C LEU A 214 -26.28 -6.67 5.54
N GLN A 215 -27.35 -6.76 4.76
CA GLN A 215 -28.53 -7.55 5.12
C GLN A 215 -28.69 -8.71 4.13
N SER A 216 -28.87 -9.92 4.67
CA SER A 216 -29.33 -11.10 3.94
C SER A 216 -30.84 -11.24 4.07
N GLU A 217 -31.47 -11.85 3.05
CA GLU A 217 -32.88 -12.26 3.15
C GLU A 217 -32.98 -13.69 3.66
N PHE A 218 -33.95 -13.92 4.52
CA PHE A 218 -34.27 -15.28 4.94
C PHE A 218 -34.98 -15.99 3.78
N VAL A 219 -34.44 -17.12 3.32
CA VAL A 219 -35.04 -17.94 2.26
C VAL A 219 -35.54 -19.23 2.89
N THR A 220 -36.87 -19.39 2.96
CA THR A 220 -37.51 -20.66 3.30
C THR A 220 -37.34 -21.60 2.11
N ARG A 221 -36.62 -22.68 2.27
CA ARG A 221 -36.58 -23.77 1.27
C ARG A 221 -37.72 -24.73 1.58
N ASN A 222 -38.70 -24.84 0.67
CA ASN A 222 -39.65 -25.93 0.73
C ASN A 222 -38.90 -27.21 0.35
N TYR A 223 -38.77 -28.10 1.29
CA TYR A 223 -38.30 -29.46 0.99
C TYR A 223 -39.40 -30.14 0.19
N LEU A 224 -39.05 -30.66 -0.97
CA LEU A 224 -39.89 -31.62 -1.66
C LEU A 224 -39.86 -32.89 -0.83
N THR A 225 -40.99 -33.25 -0.23
CA THR A 225 -41.28 -34.55 0.38
C THR A 225 -41.41 -35.61 -0.68
#